data_b1186d5fb923cf866d33422349d01590
#
_entry.id   b1186d5fb923cf866d33422349d01590
#
_cell.length_a   1.000
_cell.length_b   1.000
_cell.length_c   1.000
_cell.angle_alpha   90.00
_cell.angle_beta   90.00
_cell.angle_gamma   90.00
#
_symmetry.space_group_name_H-M   'P 1'
#
loop_
_entity.id
_entity.type
_entity.pdbx_description
1 polymer ?
#
loop_
_entity_poly.entity_id
_entity_poly.type
_entity_poly.pdbx_seq_one_letter_code
_entity_poly.pdbx_strand_id
1 'polypeptide(L)'
;TNGYATSATSTPSRYALMTGMYPWKNKEAKILPGDAPLIINENQFTLPKMMQQCGYATGAIGKWHLGMGDGNVNWNETVKPGAKEIGFDYSCLIAATNDRVPTVYVENGDVVGLDPADPIEVSYEHNFEGEPTAISHPEMLKMQWAHGHNNSIVNGIPRIGYMKGGQKARWKDEENT
;
A
#
# COMPACT_ATOMS: atom_id res chain seq x y z
N THR A 1 -25.73 -20.36 -1.57
CA THR A 1 -24.37 -20.34 -2.14
C THR A 1 -23.42 -19.92 -1.04
N ASN A 2 -22.39 -20.71 -0.77
CA ASN A 2 -21.42 -20.46 0.29
C ASN A 2 -20.13 -19.94 -0.34
N GLY A 3 -19.59 -18.83 0.17
CA GLY A 3 -18.31 -18.28 -0.24
C GLY A 3 -17.33 -18.31 0.94
N TYR A 4 -16.11 -18.76 0.68
CA TYR A 4 -15.06 -18.86 1.71
C TYR A 4 -13.83 -18.07 1.28
N ALA A 5 -13.31 -17.22 2.17
CA ALA A 5 -12.02 -16.59 1.97
C ALA A 5 -10.89 -17.61 2.13
N THR A 6 -9.88 -17.51 1.29
CA THR A 6 -8.73 -18.43 1.30
C THR A 6 -7.77 -18.18 2.47
N SER A 7 -7.89 -17.03 3.11
CA SER A 7 -7.10 -16.63 4.29
C SER A 7 -7.87 -15.61 5.12
N ALA A 8 -7.54 -15.52 6.40
CA ALA A 8 -8.12 -14.54 7.33
C ALA A 8 -7.48 -13.15 7.23
N THR A 9 -6.41 -12.98 6.44
CA THR A 9 -5.64 -11.73 6.35
C THR A 9 -5.61 -11.17 4.94
N SER A 10 -5.30 -9.87 4.84
CA SER A 10 -5.44 -9.05 3.65
C SER A 10 -4.64 -9.53 2.45
N THR A 11 -3.32 -9.45 2.51
CA THR A 11 -2.44 -9.78 1.38
C THR A 11 -2.66 -11.21 0.85
N PRO A 12 -2.71 -12.26 1.69
CA PRO A 12 -2.94 -13.61 1.20
C PRO A 12 -4.28 -13.78 0.47
N SER A 13 -5.37 -13.21 1.02
CA SER A 13 -6.69 -13.29 0.37
C SER A 13 -6.74 -12.52 -0.94
N ARG A 14 -6.11 -11.33 -0.99
CA ARG A 14 -6.02 -10.52 -2.20
C ARG A 14 -5.19 -11.21 -3.28
N TYR A 15 -4.06 -11.81 -2.89
CA TYR A 15 -3.23 -12.60 -3.79
C TYR A 15 -4.04 -13.73 -4.44
N ALA A 16 -4.76 -14.50 -3.62
CA ALA A 16 -5.58 -15.60 -4.12
C ALA A 16 -6.69 -15.11 -5.07
N LEU A 17 -7.36 -13.99 -4.75
CA LEU A 17 -8.39 -13.40 -5.59
C LEU A 17 -7.83 -12.98 -6.96
N MET A 18 -6.67 -12.32 -6.97
CA MET A 18 -6.07 -11.82 -8.21
C MET A 18 -5.50 -12.93 -9.09
N THR A 19 -4.99 -14.01 -8.49
CA THR A 19 -4.19 -15.02 -9.21
C THR A 19 -4.91 -16.35 -9.39
N GLY A 20 -5.99 -16.60 -8.67
CA GLY A 20 -6.64 -17.91 -8.60
C GLY A 20 -5.79 -18.98 -7.88
N MET A 21 -4.72 -18.59 -7.22
CA MET A 21 -3.80 -19.49 -6.54
C MET A 21 -3.93 -19.40 -5.03
N TYR A 22 -3.78 -20.51 -4.35
CA TYR A 22 -3.70 -20.50 -2.88
C TYR A 22 -2.48 -19.74 -2.39
N PRO A 23 -2.62 -18.89 -1.34
CA PRO A 23 -1.54 -18.00 -0.90
C PRO A 23 -0.31 -18.75 -0.37
N TRP A 24 -0.44 -19.93 0.17
CA TRP A 24 0.71 -20.73 0.65
C TRP A 24 1.64 -21.22 -0.47
N LYS A 25 1.25 -21.07 -1.73
CA LYS A 25 2.12 -21.36 -2.89
C LYS A 25 3.09 -20.22 -3.19
N ASN A 26 2.89 -19.07 -2.59
CA ASN A 26 3.80 -17.92 -2.70
C ASN A 26 4.25 -17.49 -1.30
N LYS A 27 5.53 -17.67 -1.00
CA LYS A 27 6.12 -17.32 0.31
C LYS A 27 6.00 -15.83 0.65
N GLU A 28 5.86 -14.97 -0.36
CA GLU A 28 5.70 -13.53 -0.19
C GLU A 28 4.23 -13.12 0.06
N ALA A 29 3.28 -14.03 -0.09
CA ALA A 29 1.87 -13.76 0.20
C ALA A 29 1.59 -13.74 1.72
N LYS A 30 2.30 -12.87 2.43
CA LYS A 30 2.19 -12.56 3.87
C LYS A 30 1.77 -11.09 4.05
N ILE A 31 1.52 -10.65 5.27
CA ILE A 31 1.21 -9.24 5.54
C ILE A 31 2.42 -8.38 5.17
N LEU A 32 2.25 -7.49 4.19
CA LEU A 32 3.31 -6.69 3.62
C LEU A 32 3.42 -5.31 4.28
N PRO A 33 4.62 -4.72 4.37
CA PRO A 33 4.79 -3.29 4.59
C PRO A 33 4.32 -2.48 3.37
N GLY A 34 4.23 -1.14 3.52
CA GLY A 34 3.74 -0.26 2.45
C GLY A 34 4.72 -0.10 1.28
N ASP A 35 5.99 -0.34 1.51
CA ASP A 35 7.08 -0.27 0.52
C ASP A 35 7.49 -1.65 -0.03
N ALA A 36 6.71 -2.70 0.25
CA ALA A 36 6.99 -4.03 -0.28
C ALA A 36 6.95 -4.06 -1.81
N PRO A 37 7.81 -4.87 -2.45
CA PRO A 37 7.74 -5.10 -3.89
C PRO A 37 6.45 -5.81 -4.28
N LEU A 38 6.06 -5.65 -5.54
CA LEU A 38 4.92 -6.37 -6.10
C LEU A 38 5.15 -7.89 -6.03
N ILE A 39 4.22 -8.61 -5.36
CA ILE A 39 4.35 -10.06 -5.15
C ILE A 39 3.67 -10.92 -6.23
N ILE A 40 2.99 -10.29 -7.18
CA ILE A 40 2.38 -10.97 -8.33
C ILE A 40 3.31 -10.77 -9.53
N ASN A 41 3.73 -11.88 -10.13
CA ASN A 41 4.58 -11.80 -11.32
C ASN A 41 3.80 -11.17 -12.49
N GLU A 42 4.42 -10.20 -13.17
CA GLU A 42 3.81 -9.48 -14.28
C GLU A 42 3.36 -10.39 -15.43
N ASN A 43 4.05 -11.52 -15.64
CA ASN A 43 3.69 -12.52 -16.66
C ASN A 43 2.58 -13.48 -16.20
N GLN A 44 2.16 -13.41 -14.94
CA GLN A 44 1.13 -14.28 -14.42
C GLN A 44 -0.24 -13.90 -15.00
N PHE A 45 -1.04 -14.91 -15.34
CA PHE A 45 -2.44 -14.70 -15.70
C PHE A 45 -3.25 -14.35 -14.44
N THR A 46 -3.93 -13.23 -14.48
CA THR A 46 -4.63 -12.64 -13.32
C THR A 46 -6.10 -12.40 -13.65
N LEU A 47 -6.93 -12.20 -12.62
CA LEU A 47 -8.32 -11.85 -12.77
C LEU A 47 -8.53 -10.62 -13.68
N PRO A 48 -7.82 -9.48 -13.48
CA PRO A 48 -8.00 -8.34 -14.38
C PRO A 48 -7.58 -8.65 -15.82
N LYS A 49 -6.50 -9.39 -16.07
CA LYS A 49 -6.12 -9.81 -17.44
C LYS A 49 -7.19 -10.68 -18.08
N MET A 50 -7.81 -11.58 -17.33
CA MET A 50 -8.92 -12.39 -17.81
C MET A 50 -10.10 -11.50 -18.21
N MET A 51 -10.45 -10.53 -17.39
CA MET A 51 -11.56 -9.61 -17.66
C MET A 51 -11.27 -8.75 -18.90
N GLN A 52 -10.04 -8.27 -19.09
CA GLN A 52 -9.64 -7.54 -20.29
C GLN A 52 -9.79 -8.41 -21.56
N GLN A 53 -9.41 -9.70 -21.49
CA GLN A 53 -9.60 -10.63 -22.63
C GLN A 53 -11.08 -10.85 -22.95
N CYS A 54 -11.97 -10.66 -21.98
CA CYS A 54 -13.42 -10.70 -22.17
C CYS A 54 -14.00 -9.35 -22.61
N GLY A 55 -13.17 -8.34 -22.88
CA GLY A 55 -13.60 -7.02 -23.36
C GLY A 55 -14.03 -6.03 -22.27
N TYR A 56 -13.73 -6.31 -20.99
CA TYR A 56 -14.01 -5.39 -19.90
C TYR A 56 -12.87 -4.39 -19.69
N ALA A 57 -13.23 -3.16 -19.38
CA ALA A 57 -12.30 -2.21 -18.76
C ALA A 57 -12.14 -2.58 -17.27
N THR A 58 -10.91 -2.48 -16.77
CA THR A 58 -10.56 -2.93 -15.42
C THR A 58 -10.03 -1.80 -14.55
N GLY A 59 -10.54 -1.68 -13.32
CA GLY A 59 -10.12 -0.65 -12.38
C GLY A 59 -9.85 -1.22 -10.99
N ALA A 60 -8.75 -0.76 -10.36
CA ALA A 60 -8.42 -1.05 -8.97
C ALA A 60 -8.52 0.24 -8.15
N ILE A 61 -9.41 0.26 -7.14
CA ILE A 61 -9.66 1.45 -6.33
C ILE A 61 -9.61 1.08 -4.85
N GLY A 62 -8.89 1.88 -4.06
CA GLY A 62 -8.78 1.75 -2.62
C GLY A 62 -7.56 0.95 -2.16
N LYS A 63 -7.71 0.10 -1.16
CA LYS A 63 -6.62 -0.67 -0.56
C LYS A 63 -6.01 -1.67 -1.54
N TRP A 64 -4.70 -1.59 -1.75
CA TRP A 64 -3.94 -2.52 -2.59
C TRP A 64 -3.36 -3.70 -1.80
N HIS A 65 -2.35 -3.48 -1.02
CA HIS A 65 -1.69 -4.44 -0.13
C HIS A 65 -1.13 -5.69 -0.83
N LEU A 66 -0.65 -5.52 -2.06
CA LEU A 66 -0.01 -6.58 -2.87
C LEU A 66 1.43 -6.22 -3.26
N GLY A 67 1.93 -5.12 -2.69
CA GLY A 67 3.23 -4.57 -3.04
C GLY A 67 3.21 -3.79 -4.34
N MET A 68 4.19 -2.89 -4.49
CA MET A 68 4.39 -2.02 -5.66
C MET A 68 5.89 -1.83 -5.87
N GLY A 69 6.30 -1.70 -7.13
CA GLY A 69 7.72 -1.55 -7.44
C GLY A 69 8.50 -2.87 -7.30
N ASP A 70 9.80 -2.74 -7.31
CA ASP A 70 10.78 -3.84 -7.31
C ASP A 70 11.48 -4.05 -5.94
N GLY A 71 11.08 -3.28 -4.92
CA GLY A 71 11.66 -3.31 -3.57
C GLY A 71 12.47 -2.06 -3.20
N ASN A 72 12.79 -1.20 -4.16
CA ASN A 72 13.42 0.10 -3.94
C ASN A 72 12.53 1.21 -4.47
N VAL A 73 11.38 1.39 -3.84
CA VAL A 73 10.35 2.30 -4.33
C VAL A 73 10.77 3.75 -4.14
N ASN A 74 10.94 4.48 -5.25
CA ASN A 74 11.01 5.93 -5.26
C ASN A 74 9.61 6.51 -5.44
N TRP A 75 9.00 7.01 -4.37
CA TRP A 75 7.65 7.59 -4.38
C TRP A 75 7.56 8.94 -5.09
N ASN A 76 8.69 9.47 -5.54
CA ASN A 76 8.76 10.75 -6.28
C ASN A 76 8.76 10.55 -7.80
N GLU A 77 8.65 9.32 -8.24
CA GLU A 77 8.57 8.91 -9.65
C GLU A 77 7.42 7.91 -9.83
N THR A 78 7.08 7.59 -11.07
CA THR A 78 6.08 6.56 -11.36
C THR A 78 6.53 5.20 -10.84
N VAL A 79 5.80 4.64 -9.87
CA VAL A 79 6.10 3.35 -9.26
C VAL A 79 5.70 2.21 -10.19
N LYS A 80 6.68 1.40 -10.58
CA LYS A 80 6.53 0.21 -11.44
C LYS A 80 7.39 -0.96 -10.92
N PRO A 81 6.92 -2.22 -11.08
CA PRO A 81 5.58 -2.64 -11.53
C PRO A 81 4.49 -2.40 -10.47
N GLY A 82 3.24 -2.36 -10.91
CA GLY A 82 2.08 -2.15 -10.05
C GLY A 82 0.80 -2.78 -10.59
N ALA A 83 -0.32 -2.15 -10.32
CA ALA A 83 -1.63 -2.63 -10.75
C ALA A 83 -1.76 -2.74 -12.27
N LYS A 84 -1.14 -1.83 -13.02
CA LYS A 84 -1.16 -1.82 -14.48
C LYS A 84 -0.54 -3.09 -15.07
N GLU A 85 0.61 -3.49 -14.57
CA GLU A 85 1.36 -4.64 -15.07
C GLU A 85 0.65 -5.97 -14.84
N ILE A 86 -0.23 -6.01 -13.83
CA ILE A 86 -1.06 -7.21 -13.59
C ILE A 86 -2.44 -7.16 -14.23
N GLY A 87 -2.74 -6.11 -15.03
CA GLY A 87 -3.90 -6.07 -15.90
C GLY A 87 -5.00 -5.08 -15.53
N PHE A 88 -4.74 -4.06 -14.74
CA PHE A 88 -5.69 -2.97 -14.52
C PHE A 88 -5.44 -1.81 -15.48
N ASP A 89 -6.50 -1.36 -16.16
CA ASP A 89 -6.44 -0.20 -17.05
C ASP A 89 -6.33 1.12 -16.27
N TYR A 90 -6.92 1.15 -15.08
CA TYR A 90 -6.90 2.29 -14.16
C TYR A 90 -6.66 1.84 -12.73
N SER A 91 -5.96 2.65 -11.97
CA SER A 91 -5.81 2.42 -10.53
C SER A 91 -5.77 3.73 -9.74
N CYS A 92 -6.44 3.74 -8.57
CA CYS A 92 -6.31 4.78 -7.56
C CYS A 92 -6.26 4.09 -6.18
N LEU A 93 -5.07 3.99 -5.62
CA LEU A 93 -4.75 3.04 -4.57
C LEU A 93 -4.14 3.70 -3.34
N ILE A 94 -4.28 3.03 -2.20
CA ILE A 94 -3.38 3.15 -1.06
C ILE A 94 -2.48 1.91 -1.03
N ALA A 95 -1.17 2.09 -0.85
CA ALA A 95 -0.18 1.03 -1.05
C ALA A 95 -0.41 -0.20 -0.15
N ALA A 96 -0.74 0.02 1.13
CA ALA A 96 -1.02 -1.06 2.09
C ALA A 96 -2.34 -0.82 2.82
N THR A 97 -2.29 -0.21 3.98
CA THR A 97 -3.43 0.19 4.81
C THR A 97 -3.38 1.69 5.05
N ASN A 98 -4.49 2.30 5.44
CA ASN A 98 -4.55 3.73 5.70
C ASN A 98 -3.66 4.18 6.89
N ASP A 99 -3.26 3.27 7.75
CA ASP A 99 -2.39 3.51 8.89
C ASP A 99 -0.91 3.15 8.64
N ARG A 100 -0.52 2.82 7.41
CA ARG A 100 0.87 2.48 7.04
C ARG A 100 1.42 3.45 6.02
N VAL A 101 2.69 3.80 6.20
CA VAL A 101 3.38 4.65 5.21
C VAL A 101 3.67 3.89 3.90
N PRO A 102 3.67 4.58 2.76
CA PRO A 102 3.32 5.98 2.60
C PRO A 102 1.81 6.20 2.72
N THR A 103 1.44 7.28 3.41
CA THR A 103 0.04 7.66 3.63
C THR A 103 -0.44 8.60 2.51
N VAL A 104 -0.38 8.11 1.28
CA VAL A 104 -0.70 8.85 0.06
C VAL A 104 -1.59 8.03 -0.86
N TYR A 105 -2.32 8.70 -1.73
CA TYR A 105 -2.96 8.06 -2.87
C TYR A 105 -1.97 7.92 -4.03
N VAL A 106 -2.04 6.77 -4.70
CA VAL A 106 -1.23 6.47 -5.88
C VAL A 106 -2.18 6.22 -7.04
N GLU A 107 -2.19 7.13 -8.01
CA GLU A 107 -3.02 7.02 -9.21
C GLU A 107 -2.16 6.60 -10.40
N ASN A 108 -2.47 5.45 -10.98
CA ASN A 108 -1.74 4.88 -12.14
C ASN A 108 -0.21 4.77 -11.94
N GLY A 109 0.22 4.63 -10.69
CA GLY A 109 1.63 4.55 -10.30
C GLY A 109 2.22 5.86 -9.79
N ASP A 110 1.55 7.00 -9.96
CA ASP A 110 2.04 8.31 -9.53
C ASP A 110 1.39 8.73 -8.20
N VAL A 111 2.18 9.31 -7.31
CA VAL A 111 1.65 9.88 -6.06
C VAL A 111 0.84 11.13 -6.36
N VAL A 112 -0.42 11.13 -5.91
CA VAL A 112 -1.34 12.25 -6.09
C VAL A 112 -0.91 13.43 -5.19
N GLY A 113 -0.78 14.62 -5.78
CA GLY A 113 -0.44 15.84 -5.03
C GLY A 113 1.04 15.94 -4.65
N LEU A 114 1.91 15.16 -5.26
CA LEU A 114 3.35 15.24 -5.05
C LEU A 114 3.89 16.64 -5.33
N ASP A 115 4.69 17.17 -4.41
CA ASP A 115 5.43 18.42 -4.58
C ASP A 115 6.92 18.09 -4.77
N PRO A 116 7.50 18.38 -5.93
CA PRO A 116 8.93 18.14 -6.17
C PRO A 116 9.87 18.88 -5.20
N ALA A 117 9.39 19.97 -4.56
CA ALA A 117 10.14 20.72 -3.57
C ALA A 117 10.10 20.08 -2.16
N ASP A 118 9.21 19.10 -1.96
CA ASP A 118 9.03 18.37 -0.70
C ASP A 118 8.95 16.87 -0.96
N PRO A 119 10.07 16.24 -1.36
CA PRO A 119 10.10 14.85 -1.77
C PRO A 119 9.76 13.89 -0.63
N ILE A 120 9.15 12.76 -1.00
CA ILE A 120 8.76 11.71 -0.08
C ILE A 120 9.93 10.75 0.15
N GLU A 121 10.24 10.51 1.40
CA GLU A 121 11.13 9.45 1.87
C GLU A 121 10.34 8.51 2.80
N VAL A 122 10.53 7.20 2.63
CA VAL A 122 9.88 6.14 3.42
C VAL A 122 10.93 5.18 3.96
N SER A 123 10.81 4.81 5.23
CA SER A 123 11.61 3.77 5.85
C SER A 123 10.76 2.90 6.78
N TYR A 124 11.00 1.60 6.76
CA TYR A 124 10.44 0.65 7.72
C TYR A 124 11.45 0.21 8.78
N GLU A 125 12.67 0.74 8.74
CA GLU A 125 13.76 0.37 9.63
C GLU A 125 14.03 1.43 10.71
N HIS A 126 13.98 2.71 10.35
CA HIS A 126 14.32 3.82 11.24
C HIS A 126 13.50 5.08 10.94
N ASN A 127 13.36 5.94 11.95
CA ASN A 127 12.77 7.26 11.78
C ASN A 127 13.75 8.24 11.15
N PHE A 128 13.24 9.28 10.53
CA PHE A 128 14.01 10.40 10.03
C PHE A 128 14.28 11.41 11.14
N GLU A 129 15.45 12.07 11.08
CA GLU A 129 15.82 13.07 12.06
C GLU A 129 14.80 14.23 12.09
N GLY A 130 14.35 14.58 13.28
CA GLY A 130 13.39 15.65 13.50
C GLY A 130 11.92 15.29 13.25
N GLU A 131 11.61 14.10 12.72
CA GLU A 131 10.23 13.67 12.49
C GLU A 131 9.59 13.15 13.79
N PRO A 132 8.37 13.62 14.12
CA PRO A 132 7.65 13.13 15.29
C PRO A 132 7.21 11.68 15.10
N THR A 133 7.11 10.95 16.21
CA THR A 133 6.54 9.61 16.21
C THR A 133 5.31 9.54 17.12
N ALA A 134 4.46 8.55 16.91
CA ALA A 134 3.32 8.27 17.77
C ALA A 134 3.70 8.02 19.24
N ILE A 135 4.93 7.59 19.48
CA ILE A 135 5.46 7.32 20.81
C ILE A 135 5.99 8.61 21.45
N SER A 136 6.75 9.41 20.69
CA SER A 136 7.35 10.66 21.22
C SER A 136 6.35 11.82 21.30
N HIS A 137 5.30 11.80 20.48
CA HIS A 137 4.30 12.86 20.36
C HIS A 137 2.88 12.28 20.36
N PRO A 138 2.46 11.62 21.46
CA PRO A 138 1.13 11.04 21.54
C PRO A 138 -0.02 12.08 21.44
N GLU A 139 0.28 13.34 21.72
CA GLU A 139 -0.66 14.47 21.56
C GLU A 139 -1.04 14.75 20.10
N MET A 140 -0.27 14.25 19.13
CA MET A 140 -0.58 14.38 17.69
C MET A 140 -1.57 13.32 17.19
N LEU A 141 -1.90 12.32 18.03
CA LEU A 141 -2.78 11.25 17.65
C LEU A 141 -4.25 11.68 17.83
N LYS A 142 -5.05 11.47 16.79
CA LYS A 142 -6.50 11.61 16.88
C LYS A 142 -7.14 10.53 17.75
N MET A 143 -6.60 9.33 17.67
CA MET A 143 -7.02 8.20 18.48
C MET A 143 -5.82 7.60 19.21
N GLN A 144 -6.07 7.08 20.41
CA GLN A 144 -5.01 6.41 21.16
C GLN A 144 -4.53 5.17 20.42
N TRP A 145 -3.22 5.03 20.37
CA TRP A 145 -2.56 3.88 19.80
C TRP A 145 -2.95 2.58 20.53
N ALA A 146 -3.38 1.59 19.78
CA ALA A 146 -3.74 0.27 20.26
C ALA A 146 -2.82 -0.80 19.64
N HIS A 147 -2.72 -1.94 20.29
CA HIS A 147 -1.85 -3.03 19.86
C HIS A 147 -2.21 -3.55 18.46
N GLY A 148 -1.25 -3.50 17.54
CA GLY A 148 -1.30 -4.16 16.25
C GLY A 148 -1.74 -3.30 15.09
N HIS A 149 -2.91 -2.72 15.10
CA HIS A 149 -3.37 -1.75 14.12
C HIS A 149 -3.58 -0.41 14.79
N ASN A 150 -2.91 0.60 14.27
CA ASN A 150 -3.13 1.96 14.71
C ASN A 150 -4.33 2.54 13.97
N ASN A 151 -5.05 3.36 14.67
CA ASN A 151 -6.00 4.26 14.05
C ASN A 151 -5.35 5.63 13.79
N SER A 152 -4.04 5.65 13.67
CA SER A 152 -3.20 6.83 13.51
C SER A 152 -2.24 6.65 12.35
N ILE A 153 -1.95 7.73 11.66
CA ILE A 153 -0.97 7.82 10.56
C ILE A 153 0.31 8.54 10.96
N VAL A 154 0.48 8.88 12.22
CA VAL A 154 1.72 9.47 12.73
C VAL A 154 2.80 8.39 12.76
N ASN A 155 3.98 8.71 12.26
CA ASN A 155 5.14 7.82 12.29
C ASN A 155 5.35 7.25 13.70
N GLY A 156 5.77 6.01 13.81
CA GLY A 156 6.03 5.65 15.19
C GLY A 156 6.44 4.27 15.53
N ILE A 157 6.10 3.31 14.75
CA ILE A 157 6.47 1.92 15.03
C ILE A 157 6.85 1.22 13.73
N PRO A 158 7.74 0.22 13.78
CA PRO A 158 8.28 -0.44 12.58
C PRO A 158 7.22 -1.00 11.62
N ARG A 159 6.07 -1.43 12.15
CA ARG A 159 4.97 -1.98 11.32
C ARG A 159 4.18 -0.93 10.55
N ILE A 160 4.17 0.28 11.05
CA ILE A 160 3.52 1.43 10.42
C ILE A 160 4.48 2.11 9.46
N GLY A 161 5.77 2.09 9.78
CA GLY A 161 6.84 2.74 9.05
C GLY A 161 7.01 4.21 9.41
N TYR A 162 7.93 4.84 8.74
CA TYR A 162 8.31 6.23 8.93
C TYR A 162 8.30 6.94 7.59
N MET A 163 7.81 8.15 7.56
CA MET A 163 7.72 8.98 6.36
C MET A 163 8.20 10.39 6.65
N LYS A 164 8.95 10.96 5.71
CA LYS A 164 9.37 12.36 5.71
C LYS A 164 8.96 12.99 4.40
N GLY A 165 8.67 14.28 4.41
CA GLY A 165 8.21 15.01 3.23
C GLY A 165 6.78 14.67 2.79
N GLY A 166 6.42 15.11 1.60
CA GLY A 166 5.11 14.85 1.00
C GLY A 166 3.95 15.53 1.72
N GLN A 167 4.16 16.66 2.39
CA GLN A 167 3.15 17.31 3.23
C GLN A 167 1.84 17.65 2.50
N LYS A 168 1.91 17.88 1.18
CA LYS A 168 0.71 18.14 0.37
C LYS A 168 0.03 16.86 -0.11
N ALA A 169 0.78 15.77 -0.24
CA ALA A 169 0.30 14.50 -0.78
C ALA A 169 -0.25 13.58 0.30
N ARG A 170 0.38 13.56 1.48
CA ARG A 170 -0.01 12.67 2.56
C ARG A 170 -1.22 13.20 3.32
N TRP A 171 -2.14 12.31 3.65
CA TRP A 171 -3.23 12.67 4.56
C TRP A 171 -2.75 12.79 6.00
N LYS A 172 -3.46 13.57 6.77
CA LYS A 172 -3.21 13.82 8.19
C LYS A 172 -4.05 12.87 9.06
N ASP A 173 -3.68 12.76 10.32
CA ASP A 173 -4.40 11.89 11.26
C ASP A 173 -5.88 12.31 11.44
N GLU A 174 -6.16 13.60 11.32
CA GLU A 174 -7.54 14.13 11.40
C GLU A 174 -8.43 13.66 10.25
N GLU A 175 -7.85 13.28 9.13
CA GLU A 175 -8.55 12.81 7.92
C GLU A 175 -8.75 11.29 7.92
N ASN A 176 -8.07 10.58 8.82
CA ASN A 176 -8.08 9.13 8.92
C ASN A 176 -9.23 8.65 9.82
N THR A 177 -10.45 8.74 9.36
CA THR A 177 -11.66 8.33 10.09
C THR A 177 -12.42 7.23 9.39
#